data_fdd7194a0a44069b0386d9701b0db8a1
#
_entry.id   fdd7194a0a44069b0386d9701b0db8a1
#
_cell.length_a   1.000
_cell.length_b   1.000
_cell.length_c   1.000
_cell.angle_alpha   90.00
_cell.angle_beta   90.00
_cell.angle_gamma   90.00
#
_symmetry.space_group_name_H-M   'P 1'
#
loop_
_entity.id
_entity.type
_entity.pdbx_description
1 polymer ?
#
loop_
_entity_poly.entity_id
_entity_poly.type
_entity_poly.pdbx_seq_one_letter_code
_entity_poly.pdbx_strand_id
1 'polypeptide(L)' 'MITKRCAVCSRIRNYEEDDRFCIVCGSDALETHCSCGRSFDFAIHEAGDMLHCPRCGKRLRGREGEYE' A
#
# COMPACT_ATOMS: atom_id res chain seq x y z
N MET A 1 11.33 8.70 -5.85
CA MET A 1 10.04 8.02 -5.84
C MET A 1 9.71 7.50 -4.47
N ILE A 2 8.45 7.52 -4.12
CA ILE A 2 8.00 7.10 -2.81
C ILE A 2 6.98 6.00 -2.98
N THR A 3 7.14 4.92 -2.22
CA THR A 3 6.17 3.83 -2.26
C THR A 3 4.99 4.20 -1.39
N LYS A 4 3.80 4.22 -1.99
CA LYS A 4 2.58 4.58 -1.28
C LYS A 4 1.55 3.48 -1.44
N ARG A 5 0.70 3.34 -0.43
CA ARG A 5 -0.37 2.36 -0.42
C ARG A 5 -1.71 3.08 -0.34
N CYS A 6 -2.66 2.63 -1.14
CA CYS A 6 -4.00 3.19 -1.09
C CYS A 6 -4.81 2.50 0.00
N ALA A 7 -5.38 3.27 0.91
CA ALA A 7 -6.16 2.70 1.99
C ALA A 7 -7.51 2.17 1.53
N VAL A 8 -7.92 2.53 0.33
CA VAL A 8 -9.21 2.08 -0.19
C VAL A 8 -9.09 0.78 -0.96
N CYS A 9 -8.18 0.73 -1.93
CA CYS A 9 -8.06 -0.46 -2.76
C CYS A 9 -6.86 -1.33 -2.38
N SER A 10 -6.04 -0.87 -1.46
CA SER A 10 -4.88 -1.62 -0.93
C SER A 10 -3.77 -1.85 -1.94
N ARG A 11 -3.78 -1.13 -3.04
CA ARG A 11 -2.72 -1.27 -4.03
C ARG A 11 -1.51 -0.45 -3.62
N ILE A 12 -0.33 -0.99 -3.89
CA ILE A 12 0.93 -0.36 -3.51
C ILE A 12 1.71 -0.08 -4.77
N ARG A 13 2.09 1.16 -4.97
CA ARG A 13 2.80 1.60 -6.16
C ARG A 13 3.81 2.67 -5.79
N ASN A 14 4.71 2.97 -6.72
CA ASN A 14 5.62 4.09 -6.56
C ASN A 14 4.97 5.35 -7.09
N TYR A 15 5.09 6.42 -6.31
CA TYR A 15 4.51 7.71 -6.65
C TYR A 15 5.55 8.79 -6.47
N GLU A 16 5.24 9.99 -6.95
CA GLU A 16 6.04 11.16 -6.64
C GLU A 16 5.58 11.75 -5.32
N GLU A 17 6.37 12.65 -4.77
CA GLU A 17 6.04 13.24 -3.48
C GLU A 17 4.70 13.94 -3.47
N ASP A 18 4.37 14.59 -4.56
CA ASP A 18 3.16 15.39 -4.61
C ASP A 18 1.95 14.63 -5.15
N ASP A 19 2.10 13.36 -5.42
CA ASP A 19 0.96 12.57 -5.87
C ASP A 19 0.02 12.32 -4.69
N ARG A 20 -1.26 12.58 -4.91
CA ARG A 20 -2.23 12.48 -3.84
C ARG A 20 -3.31 11.45 -4.11
N PHE A 21 -3.49 11.06 -5.36
CA PHE A 21 -4.59 10.19 -5.73
C PHE A 21 -4.07 8.87 -6.23
N CYS A 22 -4.77 7.79 -5.85
CA CYS A 22 -4.42 6.46 -6.29
C CYS A 22 -4.63 6.36 -7.80
N ILE A 23 -3.64 5.82 -8.51
CA ILE A 23 -3.76 5.71 -9.96
C ILE A 23 -4.69 4.56 -10.36
N VAL A 24 -5.11 3.76 -9.41
CA VAL A 24 -5.97 2.62 -9.69
C VAL A 24 -7.43 2.95 -9.42
N CYS A 25 -7.75 3.44 -8.23
CA CYS A 25 -9.13 3.72 -7.88
C CYS A 25 -9.46 5.20 -7.79
N GLY A 26 -8.46 6.06 -7.86
CA GLY A 26 -8.70 7.50 -7.87
C GLY A 26 -8.99 8.13 -6.53
N SER A 27 -8.89 7.39 -5.45
CA SER A 27 -9.17 7.97 -4.14
C SER A 27 -7.96 8.76 -3.65
N ASP A 28 -8.17 9.64 -2.71
CA ASP A 28 -7.09 10.44 -2.13
C ASP A 28 -6.59 9.83 -0.83
N ALA A 29 -6.69 8.53 -0.70
CA ALA A 29 -6.35 7.84 0.54
C ALA A 29 -4.96 7.19 0.49
N LEU A 30 -4.03 7.81 -0.22
CA LEU A 30 -2.66 7.28 -0.27
C LEU A 30 -1.95 7.50 1.05
N GLU A 31 -1.20 6.51 1.48
CA GLU A 31 -0.43 6.60 2.72
C GLU A 31 0.96 6.09 2.46
N THR A 32 1.94 6.68 3.14
CA THR A 32 3.34 6.33 2.95
C THR A 32 3.87 5.43 4.04
N HIS A 33 3.15 5.31 5.16
CA HIS A 33 3.60 4.52 6.30
C HIS A 33 2.45 3.72 6.87
N CYS A 34 2.77 2.55 7.39
CA CYS A 34 1.83 1.79 8.18
C CYS A 34 1.52 2.56 9.46
N SER A 35 0.41 2.25 10.11
CA SER A 35 0.05 2.93 11.35
C SER A 35 1.10 2.75 12.44
N CYS A 36 1.95 1.75 12.33
CA CYS A 36 3.03 1.55 13.28
C CYS A 36 4.29 2.36 12.91
N GLY A 37 4.28 3.05 11.78
CA GLY A 37 5.41 3.86 11.36
C GLY A 37 6.33 3.22 10.34
N ARG A 38 6.07 1.98 9.97
CA ARG A 38 6.92 1.29 8.99
C ARG A 38 6.58 1.80 7.59
N SER A 39 7.58 2.23 6.85
CA SER A 39 7.34 2.67 5.48
C SER A 39 7.00 1.48 4.59
N PHE A 40 6.41 1.77 3.45
CA PHE A 40 5.96 0.71 2.54
C PHE A 40 6.98 0.37 1.48
N ASP A 41 8.22 0.86 1.61
CA ASP A 41 9.22 0.61 0.57
C ASP A 41 9.54 -0.88 0.45
N PHE A 42 9.39 -1.65 1.52
CA PHE A 42 9.65 -3.08 1.46
C PHE A 42 8.63 -3.79 0.56
N ALA A 43 7.45 -3.24 0.44
CA ALA A 43 6.35 -3.93 -0.22
C ALA A 43 6.50 -3.93 -1.73
N ILE A 44 7.28 -3.02 -2.27
CA ILE A 44 7.37 -2.92 -3.72
C ILE A 44 8.05 -4.15 -4.31
N HIS A 45 8.80 -4.88 -3.51
CA HIS A 45 9.49 -6.08 -3.95
C HIS A 45 8.68 -7.35 -3.72
N GLU A 46 7.52 -7.24 -3.11
CA GLU A 46 6.71 -8.41 -2.81
C GLU A 46 5.70 -8.64 -3.92
N ALA A 47 5.62 -9.86 -4.39
CA ALA A 47 4.75 -10.19 -5.51
C ALA A 47 3.56 -11.05 -5.12
N GLY A 48 3.43 -11.41 -3.87
CA GLY A 48 2.35 -12.30 -3.44
C GLY A 48 1.03 -11.59 -3.32
N ASP A 49 -0.04 -12.37 -3.19
CA ASP A 49 -1.37 -11.81 -3.00
C ASP A 49 -1.57 -11.22 -1.62
N MET A 50 -0.91 -11.78 -0.64
CA MET A 50 -1.03 -11.33 0.74
C MET A 50 0.19 -10.54 1.14
N LEU A 51 -0.03 -9.52 1.96
CA LEU A 51 1.07 -8.70 2.42
C LEU A 51 0.74 -8.20 3.81
N HIS A 52 1.69 -8.34 4.72
CA HIS A 52 1.53 -7.88 6.09
C HIS A 52 2.70 -7.01 6.47
N CYS A 53 2.46 -6.09 7.38
CA CYS A 53 3.53 -5.25 7.90
C CYS A 53 4.47 -6.11 8.74
N PRO A 54 5.78 -6.07 8.47
CA PRO A 54 6.71 -6.90 9.24
C PRO A 54 6.93 -6.39 10.65
N ARG A 55 6.46 -5.19 10.96
CA ARG A 55 6.65 -4.63 12.28
C ARG A 55 5.45 -4.87 13.20
N CYS A 56 4.24 -4.67 12.71
CA CYS A 56 3.06 -4.82 13.55
C CYS A 56 2.12 -5.94 13.13
N GLY A 57 2.34 -6.55 11.97
CA GLY A 57 1.53 -7.65 11.51
C GLY A 57 0.21 -7.27 10.87
N LYS A 58 -0.04 -5.99 10.67
CA LYS A 58 -1.28 -5.55 10.07
C LYS A 58 -1.36 -6.00 8.62
N ARG A 59 -2.51 -6.47 8.22
CA ARG A 59 -2.70 -6.87 6.82
C ARG A 59 -2.73 -5.63 5.95
N LEU A 60 -1.89 -5.60 4.93
CA LEU A 60 -1.78 -4.46 4.05
C LEU A 60 -2.41 -4.72 2.69
N ARG A 61 -2.45 -5.96 2.24
CA ARG A 61 -2.98 -6.27 0.93
C ARG A 61 -3.51 -7.70 0.92
N GLY A 62 -4.54 -7.93 0.09
CA GLY A 62 -5.00 -9.28 -0.14
C GLY A 62 -5.98 -9.74 0.90
N ARG A 63 -7.22 -9.76 0.55
CA ARG A 63 -8.23 -10.44 1.32
C ARG A 63 -8.80 -11.43 0.39
N GLU A 64 -9.22 -12.57 0.94
CA GLU A 64 -9.67 -13.57 0.10
C GLU A 64 -10.80 -13.06 -0.73
N GLY A 65 -10.75 -13.30 -2.02
CA GLY A 65 -11.78 -12.93 -2.96
C GLY A 65 -11.88 -11.47 -3.20
N GLU A 66 -10.82 -10.69 -2.83
CA GLU A 66 -11.01 -9.32 -2.87
C GLU A 66 -10.25 -8.66 -3.92
N TYR A 67 -9.74 -7.97 -4.31
CA TYR A 67 -8.95 -7.25 -5.18
C TYR A 67 -8.48 -8.03 -6.31
N GLU A 68 -9.16 -8.49 -7.03
CA GLU A 68 -8.60 -9.15 -8.07
C GLU A 68 -8.92 -8.56 -9.27
#